data_95a0e9eb8e9b0c29831bd637c110a1ac
#
_entry.id   95a0e9eb8e9b0c29831bd637c110a1ac
#
_cell.length_a   1.000
_cell.length_b   1.000
_cell.length_c   1.000
_cell.angle_alpha   90.00
_cell.angle_beta   90.00
_cell.angle_gamma   90.00
#
_symmetry.space_group_name_H-M   'P 1'
#
loop_
_entity.id
_entity.type
_entity.pdbx_description
1 polymer ?
#
loop_
_entity_poly.entity_id
_entity_poly.type
_entity_poly.pdbx_seq_one_letter_code
_entity_poly.pdbx_strand_id
1 'polypeptide(L)'
;MERSSLSATRRNVVAGTLTLAAAAAAVGGQPASATSKKKPQPVTSDSHNSVTVSDGTRIFFKDWGPKDAQPIVFHHGWPLSGDDWDNQMLFFVGKGYRVIAHDRRGHGRSSQVSSGHDMDHYAADVAAVAEHLDLSNAIHVGHSTGGGEAARYTARHGKGRVSKLVLIGAVPPIMVKTPSNPGGLAIEVFDGFRAALAANRSQFYFDLASGPFYGFNREGVKSNDATIKNWWRQGMAGAANAHYLGIKAFSETDFTEDLKLIDVPTLVLHGDDDQVVPVADSAELSAKLLQKPTLKIYKGLPHGMATTHADVINADILTFIQA
;
A
#
# COMPACT_ATOMS: atom_id res chain seq x y z
N MET A 1 21.76 -60.25 9.55
CA MET A 1 20.74 -61.05 8.87
C MET A 1 19.46 -60.20 8.90
N GLU A 2 18.86 -59.66 7.89
CA GLU A 2 18.81 -59.97 6.45
C GLU A 2 18.67 -58.66 5.65
N ARG A 3 19.26 -58.61 4.48
CA ARG A 3 19.09 -57.52 3.50
C ARG A 3 17.87 -57.84 2.66
N SER A 4 17.03 -56.87 2.38
CA SER A 4 16.10 -56.92 1.25
C SER A 4 16.21 -55.69 0.38
N SER A 5 16.39 -55.95 -0.89
CA SER A 5 16.73 -55.08 -2.01
C SER A 5 15.57 -54.27 -2.52
N LEU A 6 15.86 -53.02 -2.88
CA LEU A 6 14.96 -52.11 -3.62
C LEU A 6 15.07 -52.35 -5.13
N SER A 7 13.97 -52.65 -5.75
CA SER A 7 13.80 -52.76 -7.21
C SER A 7 13.42 -51.38 -7.79
N ALA A 8 14.22 -50.88 -8.72
CA ALA A 8 13.93 -49.66 -9.50
C ALA A 8 13.18 -50.01 -10.78
N THR A 9 12.00 -49.41 -10.97
CA THR A 9 11.22 -49.54 -12.20
C THR A 9 11.48 -48.34 -13.12
N ARG A 10 12.14 -48.61 -14.25
CA ARG A 10 12.33 -47.66 -15.35
C ARG A 10 11.03 -47.56 -16.16
N ARG A 11 10.50 -46.38 -16.39
CA ARG A 11 9.48 -46.10 -17.38
C ARG A 11 10.11 -45.59 -18.67
N ASN A 12 9.80 -46.27 -19.76
CA ASN A 12 10.22 -45.96 -21.13
C ASN A 12 9.51 -44.72 -21.67
N VAL A 13 10.29 -43.82 -22.28
CA VAL A 13 9.80 -42.74 -23.12
C VAL A 13 9.70 -43.24 -24.53
N VAL A 14 8.50 -43.26 -25.11
CA VAL A 14 8.27 -43.57 -26.52
C VAL A 14 8.35 -42.29 -27.33
N ALA A 15 9.33 -42.20 -28.21
CA ALA A 15 9.45 -41.14 -29.22
C ALA A 15 8.62 -41.54 -30.45
N GLY A 16 7.58 -40.79 -30.74
CA GLY A 16 6.80 -40.91 -31.96
C GLY A 16 7.24 -39.88 -33.01
N THR A 17 7.85 -40.36 -34.07
CA THR A 17 8.18 -39.59 -35.28
C THR A 17 6.95 -39.51 -36.21
N LEU A 18 6.44 -38.32 -36.47
CA LEU A 18 5.43 -38.05 -37.50
C LEU A 18 6.10 -37.54 -38.77
N THR A 19 6.03 -38.33 -39.82
CA THR A 19 6.40 -37.98 -41.20
C THR A 19 5.22 -37.26 -41.87
N LEU A 20 5.40 -36.00 -42.30
CA LEU A 20 4.44 -35.30 -43.15
C LEU A 20 4.80 -35.56 -44.62
N ALA A 21 3.87 -36.14 -45.38
CA ALA A 21 3.92 -36.23 -46.83
C ALA A 21 3.36 -34.93 -47.45
N ALA A 22 4.13 -34.29 -48.32
CA ALA A 22 3.70 -33.13 -49.08
C ALA A 22 3.01 -33.56 -50.36
N ALA A 23 1.75 -33.19 -50.57
CA ALA A 23 1.06 -33.24 -51.82
C ALA A 23 0.97 -31.84 -52.45
N ALA A 24 1.63 -31.62 -53.59
CA ALA A 24 1.51 -30.39 -54.35
C ALA A 24 0.33 -30.46 -55.30
N ALA A 25 -0.64 -29.57 -55.14
CA ALA A 25 -1.68 -29.31 -56.14
C ALA A 25 -1.54 -27.88 -56.63
N ALA A 26 -1.22 -27.71 -57.89
CA ALA A 26 -1.16 -26.41 -58.59
C ALA A 26 -2.60 -26.00 -58.97
N VAL A 27 -3.05 -24.85 -58.50
CA VAL A 27 -4.26 -24.16 -59.02
C VAL A 27 -3.92 -22.71 -59.24
N GLY A 28 -4.25 -22.22 -60.46
CA GLY A 28 -3.88 -20.94 -61.00
C GLY A 28 -4.40 -19.74 -60.16
N GLY A 29 -3.55 -18.77 -60.01
CA GLY A 29 -3.84 -17.55 -59.24
C GLY A 29 -4.51 -16.47 -60.05
N GLN A 30 -5.55 -15.88 -59.46
CA GLN A 30 -5.94 -14.50 -59.73
C GLN A 30 -5.26 -13.54 -58.72
N PRO A 31 -4.91 -12.30 -59.10
CA PRO A 31 -4.28 -11.41 -58.18
C PRO A 31 -5.25 -10.92 -57.11
N ALA A 32 -4.99 -11.27 -55.89
CA ALA A 32 -5.72 -10.76 -54.73
C ALA A 32 -5.49 -9.28 -54.55
N SER A 33 -6.55 -8.52 -54.54
CA SER A 33 -6.58 -7.08 -54.16
C SER A 33 -5.88 -6.87 -52.81
N ALA A 34 -4.90 -5.95 -52.80
CA ALA A 34 -4.19 -5.58 -51.59
C ALA A 34 -5.13 -4.94 -50.54
N THR A 35 -5.55 -5.72 -49.60
CA THR A 35 -6.21 -5.20 -48.40
C THR A 35 -5.18 -4.42 -47.61
N SER A 36 -5.32 -3.09 -47.57
CA SER A 36 -4.60 -2.18 -46.71
C SER A 36 -4.66 -2.68 -45.26
N LYS A 37 -3.54 -3.17 -44.74
CA LYS A 37 -3.37 -3.46 -43.32
C LYS A 37 -3.48 -2.13 -42.57
N LYS A 38 -4.66 -1.83 -42.01
CA LYS A 38 -4.81 -0.75 -41.03
C LYS A 38 -3.75 -0.99 -39.96
N LYS A 39 -2.82 0.00 -39.80
CA LYS A 39 -1.91 0.02 -38.65
C LYS A 39 -2.75 -0.15 -37.38
N PRO A 40 -2.34 -0.98 -36.43
CA PRO A 40 -3.00 -1.02 -35.14
C PRO A 40 -3.01 0.38 -34.56
N GLN A 41 -4.18 0.91 -34.31
CA GLN A 41 -4.31 2.16 -33.53
C GLN A 41 -3.72 1.86 -32.16
N PRO A 42 -2.92 2.77 -31.56
CA PRO A 42 -2.52 2.61 -30.18
C PRO A 42 -3.80 2.48 -29.36
N VAL A 43 -3.90 1.39 -28.60
CA VAL A 43 -4.94 1.23 -27.59
C VAL A 43 -4.64 2.29 -26.55
N THR A 44 -5.22 3.47 -26.68
CA THR A 44 -5.33 4.43 -25.59
C THR A 44 -6.37 3.85 -24.62
N SER A 45 -5.93 2.93 -23.77
CA SER A 45 -6.64 2.64 -22.56
C SER A 45 -6.40 3.82 -21.60
N ASP A 46 -7.13 4.91 -21.78
CA ASP A 46 -7.46 5.78 -20.67
C ASP A 46 -8.22 4.92 -19.68
N SER A 47 -7.48 4.30 -18.77
CA SER A 47 -8.09 3.62 -17.65
C SER A 47 -8.66 4.75 -16.79
N HIS A 48 -10.00 4.86 -16.71
CA HIS A 48 -10.71 5.85 -15.89
C HIS A 48 -10.24 5.90 -14.42
N ASN A 49 -9.34 5.01 -14.03
CA ASN A 49 -8.87 4.78 -12.66
C ASN A 49 -7.35 4.96 -12.53
N SER A 50 -6.72 5.80 -13.32
CA SER A 50 -5.29 6.12 -13.16
C SER A 50 -4.96 7.51 -13.68
N VAL A 51 -3.92 8.12 -13.10
CA VAL A 51 -3.31 9.37 -13.57
C VAL A 51 -1.84 9.11 -13.88
N THR A 52 -1.32 9.73 -14.93
CA THR A 52 0.11 9.72 -15.24
C THR A 52 0.73 10.99 -14.70
N VAL A 53 1.69 10.85 -13.78
CA VAL A 53 2.39 11.98 -13.17
C VAL A 53 3.55 12.47 -14.05
N SER A 54 4.21 13.58 -13.67
CA SER A 54 5.16 14.31 -14.51
C SER A 54 6.38 13.50 -14.97
N ASP A 55 6.79 12.48 -14.23
CA ASP A 55 7.89 11.58 -14.58
C ASP A 55 7.45 10.37 -15.43
N GLY A 56 6.19 10.32 -15.84
CA GLY A 56 5.62 9.23 -16.63
C GLY A 56 5.12 8.05 -15.81
N THR A 57 5.22 8.09 -14.48
CA THR A 57 4.68 7.06 -13.60
C THR A 57 3.15 7.10 -13.62
N ARG A 58 2.50 5.96 -13.82
CA ARG A 58 1.04 5.83 -13.75
C ARG A 58 0.64 5.41 -12.35
N ILE A 59 -0.18 6.22 -11.70
CA ILE A 59 -0.75 5.97 -10.37
C ILE A 59 -2.18 5.49 -10.51
N PHE A 60 -2.45 4.28 -10.07
CA PHE A 60 -3.79 3.69 -10.02
C PHE A 60 -4.54 4.18 -8.78
N PHE A 61 -5.86 4.39 -8.91
CA PHE A 61 -6.74 4.69 -7.77
C PHE A 61 -8.12 4.05 -7.95
N LYS A 62 -8.79 3.80 -6.83
CA LYS A 62 -10.23 3.52 -6.72
C LYS A 62 -10.92 4.83 -6.37
N ASP A 63 -12.14 5.05 -6.89
CA ASP A 63 -12.93 6.24 -6.62
C ASP A 63 -14.43 5.85 -6.63
N TRP A 64 -14.98 5.65 -5.43
CA TRP A 64 -16.34 5.16 -5.23
C TRP A 64 -17.21 6.18 -4.51
N GLY A 65 -18.54 6.06 -4.72
CA GLY A 65 -19.55 6.95 -4.12
C GLY A 65 -19.89 8.16 -4.98
N PRO A 66 -20.79 9.04 -4.47
CA PRO A 66 -21.25 10.23 -5.19
C PRO A 66 -20.08 11.21 -5.42
N LYS A 67 -19.96 11.75 -6.62
CA LYS A 67 -18.83 12.61 -7.01
C LYS A 67 -18.85 13.99 -6.34
N ASP A 68 -20.01 14.42 -5.91
CA ASP A 68 -20.28 15.68 -5.21
C ASP A 68 -20.23 15.55 -3.67
N ALA A 69 -20.08 14.33 -3.15
CA ALA A 69 -19.94 14.10 -1.70
C ALA A 69 -18.53 14.45 -1.22
N GLN A 70 -18.42 14.76 0.09
CA GLN A 70 -17.11 15.01 0.71
C GLN A 70 -16.17 13.83 0.53
N PRO A 71 -14.96 14.06 -0.03
CA PRO A 71 -14.02 12.98 -0.30
C PRO A 71 -13.23 12.56 0.93
N ILE A 72 -13.02 11.23 1.06
CA ILE A 72 -12.08 10.63 1.99
C ILE A 72 -11.01 9.91 1.16
N VAL A 73 -9.75 10.29 1.33
CA VAL A 73 -8.59 9.73 0.62
C VAL A 73 -7.81 8.84 1.56
N PHE A 74 -7.66 7.57 1.20
CA PHE A 74 -6.97 6.56 1.99
C PHE A 74 -5.56 6.28 1.46
N HIS A 75 -4.58 6.27 2.37
CA HIS A 75 -3.16 6.05 2.13
C HIS A 75 -2.71 4.76 2.80
N HIS A 76 -2.37 3.75 2.00
CA HIS A 76 -2.02 2.42 2.51
C HIS A 76 -0.64 2.35 3.16
N GLY A 77 -0.48 1.40 4.10
CA GLY A 77 0.79 1.03 4.69
C GLY A 77 1.75 0.31 3.72
N TRP A 78 3.02 0.20 4.09
CA TRP A 78 3.98 -0.63 3.39
C TRP A 78 3.79 -2.11 3.78
N PRO A 79 3.90 -3.08 2.88
CA PRO A 79 4.07 -3.00 1.42
C PRO A 79 2.74 -3.20 0.67
N LEU A 80 1.65 -2.71 1.22
CA LEU A 80 0.29 -2.98 0.80
C LEU A 80 -0.14 -2.19 -0.46
N SER A 81 -1.44 -2.12 -0.70
CA SER A 81 -2.06 -1.38 -1.80
C SER A 81 -3.38 -0.75 -1.31
N GLY A 82 -4.06 -0.01 -2.18
CA GLY A 82 -5.38 0.51 -1.88
C GLY A 82 -6.45 -0.54 -1.54
N ASP A 83 -6.16 -1.84 -1.76
CA ASP A 83 -7.06 -2.94 -1.38
C ASP A 83 -7.11 -3.18 0.13
N ASP A 84 -6.12 -2.69 0.88
CA ASP A 84 -6.14 -2.76 2.35
C ASP A 84 -7.30 -1.96 2.96
N TRP A 85 -7.78 -0.97 2.22
CA TRP A 85 -8.84 -0.07 2.65
C TRP A 85 -10.26 -0.47 2.22
N ASP A 86 -10.46 -1.65 1.59
CA ASP A 86 -11.76 -2.06 1.05
C ASP A 86 -12.88 -2.04 2.11
N ASN A 87 -12.58 -2.46 3.34
CA ASN A 87 -13.55 -2.44 4.44
C ASN A 87 -13.97 -1.01 4.79
N GLN A 88 -13.00 -0.10 4.99
CA GLN A 88 -13.24 1.31 5.28
C GLN A 88 -13.97 1.98 4.13
N MET A 89 -13.55 1.74 2.89
CA MET A 89 -14.18 2.31 1.71
C MET A 89 -15.65 1.92 1.62
N LEU A 90 -15.98 0.64 1.80
CA LEU A 90 -17.37 0.16 1.81
C LEU A 90 -18.18 0.80 2.96
N PHE A 91 -17.59 0.90 4.14
CA PHE A 91 -18.24 1.53 5.29
C PHE A 91 -18.59 3.01 5.02
N PHE A 92 -17.62 3.80 4.54
CA PHE A 92 -17.82 5.23 4.33
C PHE A 92 -18.66 5.55 3.08
N VAL A 93 -18.60 4.75 2.02
CA VAL A 93 -19.56 4.83 0.91
C VAL A 93 -20.99 4.62 1.41
N GLY A 94 -21.20 3.63 2.29
CA GLY A 94 -22.48 3.37 2.95
C GLY A 94 -22.98 4.51 3.85
N LYS A 95 -22.08 5.46 4.20
CA LYS A 95 -22.40 6.69 4.95
C LYS A 95 -22.56 7.93 4.03
N GLY A 96 -22.47 7.76 2.72
CA GLY A 96 -22.68 8.83 1.74
C GLY A 96 -21.41 9.62 1.38
N TYR A 97 -20.22 9.20 1.78
CA TYR A 97 -18.96 9.84 1.38
C TYR A 97 -18.48 9.36 0.01
N ARG A 98 -17.72 10.21 -0.70
CA ARG A 98 -16.88 9.78 -1.81
C ARG A 98 -15.58 9.24 -1.25
N VAL A 99 -15.15 8.06 -1.66
CA VAL A 99 -13.95 7.40 -1.09
C VAL A 99 -12.94 7.09 -2.18
N ILE A 100 -11.69 7.48 -1.95
CA ILE A 100 -10.58 7.29 -2.87
C ILE A 100 -9.47 6.51 -2.16
N ALA A 101 -8.90 5.50 -2.82
CA ALA A 101 -7.68 4.83 -2.37
C ALA A 101 -6.77 4.62 -3.57
N HIS A 102 -5.54 5.12 -3.51
CA HIS A 102 -4.54 4.92 -4.56
C HIS A 102 -3.60 3.78 -4.21
N ASP A 103 -3.00 3.18 -5.22
CA ASP A 103 -1.83 2.34 -5.05
C ASP A 103 -0.58 3.23 -5.21
N ARG A 104 0.28 3.31 -4.20
CA ARG A 104 1.54 4.08 -4.28
C ARG A 104 2.39 3.58 -5.42
N ARG A 105 3.24 4.44 -6.05
CA ARG A 105 4.21 3.99 -7.06
C ARG A 105 4.98 2.76 -6.59
N GLY A 106 5.18 1.79 -7.46
CA GLY A 106 5.81 0.52 -7.15
C GLY A 106 4.96 -0.47 -6.35
N HIS A 107 3.72 -0.12 -6.01
CA HIS A 107 2.80 -0.97 -5.26
C HIS A 107 1.56 -1.32 -6.12
N GLY A 108 0.96 -2.47 -5.84
CA GLY A 108 -0.30 -2.90 -6.43
C GLY A 108 -0.35 -2.75 -7.95
N ARG A 109 -1.30 -1.95 -8.44
CA ARG A 109 -1.60 -1.72 -9.87
C ARG A 109 -0.90 -0.50 -10.46
N SER A 110 -0.20 0.30 -9.65
CA SER A 110 0.61 1.42 -10.11
C SER A 110 1.87 0.96 -10.82
N SER A 111 2.49 1.85 -11.64
CA SER A 111 3.71 1.54 -12.35
C SER A 111 4.82 1.07 -11.41
N GLN A 112 5.48 -0.03 -11.79
CA GLN A 112 6.62 -0.58 -11.07
C GLN A 112 7.91 0.08 -11.58
N VAL A 113 8.14 1.32 -11.14
CA VAL A 113 9.31 2.13 -11.51
C VAL A 113 10.54 1.81 -10.68
N SER A 114 11.73 2.18 -11.16
CA SER A 114 13.00 1.91 -10.48
C SER A 114 13.44 3.00 -9.51
N SER A 115 12.78 4.17 -9.48
CA SER A 115 13.15 5.36 -8.70
C SER A 115 11.95 6.12 -8.15
N GLY A 116 12.20 7.15 -7.34
CA GLY A 116 11.16 7.97 -6.74
C GLY A 116 10.47 7.29 -5.53
N HIS A 117 11.15 6.33 -4.89
CA HIS A 117 10.63 5.63 -3.72
C HIS A 117 10.99 6.36 -2.42
N ASP A 118 10.52 7.60 -2.31
CA ASP A 118 10.69 8.47 -1.14
C ASP A 118 9.39 9.24 -0.87
N MET A 119 9.30 9.86 0.30
CA MET A 119 8.08 10.53 0.75
C MET A 119 7.74 11.79 -0.05
N ASP A 120 8.71 12.45 -0.68
CA ASP A 120 8.44 13.63 -1.49
C ASP A 120 7.74 13.25 -2.79
N HIS A 121 8.20 12.18 -3.46
CA HIS A 121 7.53 11.63 -4.64
C HIS A 121 6.15 11.05 -4.28
N TYR A 122 6.03 10.33 -3.17
CA TYR A 122 4.74 9.78 -2.74
C TYR A 122 3.70 10.89 -2.50
N ALA A 123 4.08 11.95 -1.81
CA ALA A 123 3.19 13.10 -1.59
C ALA A 123 2.85 13.85 -2.89
N ALA A 124 3.79 13.97 -3.82
CA ALA A 124 3.56 14.57 -5.13
C ALA A 124 2.63 13.71 -6.01
N ASP A 125 2.72 12.38 -5.93
CA ASP A 125 1.80 11.47 -6.62
C ASP A 125 0.36 11.65 -6.10
N VAL A 126 0.20 11.76 -4.77
CA VAL A 126 -1.10 12.06 -4.15
C VAL A 126 -1.63 13.41 -4.63
N ALA A 127 -0.77 14.43 -4.74
CA ALA A 127 -1.16 15.74 -5.27
C ALA A 127 -1.70 15.65 -6.70
N ALA A 128 -1.05 14.85 -7.55
CA ALA A 128 -1.52 14.62 -8.93
C ALA A 128 -2.86 13.87 -8.97
N VAL A 129 -3.09 12.88 -8.09
CA VAL A 129 -4.40 12.21 -7.97
C VAL A 129 -5.47 13.19 -7.50
N ALA A 130 -5.17 14.01 -6.48
CA ALA A 130 -6.11 14.98 -5.93
C ALA A 130 -6.47 16.08 -6.95
N GLU A 131 -5.51 16.51 -7.75
CA GLU A 131 -5.74 17.46 -8.85
C GLU A 131 -6.55 16.84 -9.98
N HIS A 132 -6.20 15.63 -10.43
CA HIS A 132 -6.91 14.90 -11.48
C HIS A 132 -8.40 14.66 -11.15
N LEU A 133 -8.70 14.38 -9.88
CA LEU A 133 -10.05 14.14 -9.39
C LEU A 133 -10.77 15.40 -8.89
N ASP A 134 -10.12 16.56 -8.98
CA ASP A 134 -10.57 17.87 -8.46
C ASP A 134 -11.05 17.78 -7.00
N LEU A 135 -10.24 17.14 -6.14
CA LEU A 135 -10.60 16.96 -4.74
C LEU A 135 -10.41 18.27 -3.97
N SER A 136 -11.44 18.65 -3.24
CA SER A 136 -11.43 19.77 -2.30
C SER A 136 -12.16 19.40 -1.01
N ASN A 137 -11.90 20.09 0.08
CA ASN A 137 -12.46 19.77 1.41
C ASN A 137 -12.25 18.28 1.79
N ALA A 138 -11.16 17.68 1.35
CA ALA A 138 -10.90 16.25 1.50
C ALA A 138 -10.42 15.89 2.91
N ILE A 139 -10.84 14.72 3.37
CA ILE A 139 -10.32 14.09 4.58
C ILE A 139 -9.24 13.09 4.15
N HIS A 140 -8.04 13.18 4.70
CA HIS A 140 -6.97 12.22 4.42
C HIS A 140 -6.81 11.25 5.59
N VAL A 141 -6.78 9.95 5.30
CA VAL A 141 -6.64 8.87 6.29
C VAL A 141 -5.43 8.02 5.91
N GLY A 142 -4.40 8.01 6.74
CA GLY A 142 -3.17 7.28 6.46
C GLY A 142 -2.82 6.27 7.55
N HIS A 143 -2.48 5.04 7.14
CA HIS A 143 -2.01 3.98 8.02
C HIS A 143 -0.50 3.77 7.84
N SER A 144 0.24 3.68 8.97
CA SER A 144 1.66 3.33 8.94
C SER A 144 2.47 4.29 8.03
N THR A 145 3.18 3.77 7.03
CA THR A 145 3.84 4.51 5.95
C THR A 145 2.90 5.51 5.27
N GLY A 146 1.64 5.11 5.05
CA GLY A 146 0.61 5.99 4.47
C GLY A 146 0.25 7.17 5.37
N GLY A 147 0.46 7.07 6.68
CA GLY A 147 0.35 8.20 7.60
C GLY A 147 1.45 9.24 7.37
N GLY A 148 2.68 8.80 7.09
CA GLY A 148 3.78 9.69 6.70
C GLY A 148 3.51 10.38 5.34
N GLU A 149 3.03 9.63 4.35
CA GLU A 149 2.62 10.18 3.06
C GLU A 149 1.49 11.21 3.19
N ALA A 150 0.44 10.89 3.97
CA ALA A 150 -0.68 11.80 4.22
C ALA A 150 -0.26 13.07 4.97
N ALA A 151 0.62 12.95 5.96
CA ALA A 151 1.16 14.09 6.70
C ALA A 151 1.99 15.01 5.78
N ARG A 152 2.91 14.45 4.98
CA ARG A 152 3.70 15.22 4.02
C ARG A 152 2.85 15.87 2.93
N TYR A 153 1.88 15.14 2.39
CA TYR A 153 0.93 15.70 1.43
C TYR A 153 0.17 16.88 2.05
N THR A 154 -0.41 16.69 3.25
CA THR A 154 -1.19 17.74 3.93
C THR A 154 -0.36 19.00 4.16
N ALA A 155 0.89 18.85 4.64
CA ALA A 155 1.78 19.97 4.94
C ALA A 155 2.25 20.72 3.69
N ARG A 156 2.56 20.01 2.60
CA ARG A 156 3.28 20.60 1.45
C ARG A 156 2.40 20.85 0.23
N HIS A 157 1.32 20.09 0.06
CA HIS A 157 0.45 20.13 -1.11
C HIS A 157 -1.03 20.34 -0.76
N GLY A 158 -1.43 20.10 0.50
CA GLY A 158 -2.83 20.03 0.92
C GLY A 158 -3.50 21.36 1.18
N LYS A 159 -2.78 22.50 1.17
CA LYS A 159 -3.33 23.81 1.53
C LYS A 159 -4.56 24.16 0.70
N GLY A 160 -5.68 24.42 1.38
CA GLY A 160 -6.98 24.71 0.76
C GLY A 160 -7.71 23.50 0.17
N ARG A 161 -7.12 22.30 0.18
CA ARG A 161 -7.73 21.05 -0.31
C ARG A 161 -8.07 20.08 0.82
N VAL A 162 -7.28 20.07 1.91
CA VAL A 162 -7.47 19.16 3.05
C VAL A 162 -8.29 19.87 4.12
N SER A 163 -9.30 19.17 4.64
CA SER A 163 -10.14 19.64 5.75
C SER A 163 -9.79 18.99 7.08
N LYS A 164 -9.45 17.72 7.07
CA LYS A 164 -9.09 16.94 8.25
C LYS A 164 -8.06 15.86 7.89
N LEU A 165 -7.26 15.47 8.87
CA LEU A 165 -6.27 14.40 8.75
C LEU A 165 -6.53 13.32 9.81
N VAL A 166 -6.36 12.04 9.45
CA VAL A 166 -6.40 10.90 10.36
C VAL A 166 -5.13 10.09 10.18
N LEU A 167 -4.41 9.87 11.27
CA LEU A 167 -3.17 9.07 11.32
C LEU A 167 -3.41 7.83 12.16
N ILE A 168 -3.20 6.63 11.59
CA ILE A 168 -3.46 5.35 12.25
C ILE A 168 -2.17 4.55 12.30
N GLY A 169 -1.63 4.27 13.49
CA GLY A 169 -0.36 3.54 13.63
C GLY A 169 0.75 4.12 12.75
N ALA A 170 0.76 5.46 12.62
CA ALA A 170 1.53 6.18 11.61
C ALA A 170 3.00 6.33 11.99
N VAL A 171 3.88 6.36 10.97
CA VAL A 171 5.34 6.45 11.16
C VAL A 171 5.89 7.80 11.63
N PRO A 172 5.24 8.98 11.44
CA PRO A 172 5.74 10.25 11.97
C PRO A 172 5.89 10.26 13.51
N PRO A 173 6.84 11.08 14.06
CA PRO A 173 7.68 12.05 13.34
C PRO A 173 8.89 11.44 12.63
N ILE A 174 9.48 10.38 13.15
CA ILE A 174 10.58 9.63 12.53
C ILE A 174 10.76 8.30 13.26
N MET A 175 10.91 7.21 12.53
CA MET A 175 11.04 5.89 13.16
C MET A 175 12.45 5.58 13.64
N VAL A 176 13.47 5.96 12.85
CA VAL A 176 14.86 5.65 13.19
C VAL A 176 15.33 6.51 14.37
N LYS A 177 16.17 5.89 15.22
CA LYS A 177 16.83 6.58 16.32
C LYS A 177 17.75 7.67 15.81
N THR A 178 17.56 8.88 16.32
CA THR A 178 18.37 10.07 16.02
C THR A 178 18.56 10.87 17.30
N PRO A 179 19.42 11.91 17.30
CA PRO A 179 19.50 12.82 18.44
C PRO A 179 18.15 13.51 18.76
N SER A 180 17.30 13.76 17.77
CA SER A 180 15.96 14.34 17.94
C SER A 180 14.89 13.31 18.30
N ASN A 181 15.15 12.01 18.07
CA ASN A 181 14.29 10.90 18.47
C ASN A 181 15.12 9.78 19.16
N PRO A 182 15.54 9.99 20.41
CA PRO A 182 16.42 9.03 21.11
C PRO A 182 15.73 7.69 21.46
N GLY A 183 14.39 7.65 21.48
CA GLY A 183 13.58 6.45 21.68
C GLY A 183 13.36 5.65 20.41
N GLY A 184 13.65 6.21 19.23
CA GLY A 184 13.45 5.55 17.94
C GLY A 184 14.19 4.22 17.80
N LEU A 185 13.80 3.42 16.81
CA LEU A 185 14.38 2.12 16.53
C LEU A 185 15.79 2.27 15.94
N ALA A 186 16.69 1.38 16.34
CA ALA A 186 18.06 1.35 15.77
C ALA A 186 18.00 1.06 14.27
N ILE A 187 18.94 1.63 13.48
CA ILE A 187 18.97 1.47 12.02
C ILE A 187 19.09 -0.01 11.61
N GLU A 188 19.72 -0.83 12.44
CA GLU A 188 19.92 -2.27 12.24
C GLU A 188 18.60 -3.04 12.15
N VAL A 189 17.50 -2.56 12.76
CA VAL A 189 16.16 -3.13 12.61
C VAL A 189 15.69 -3.01 11.16
N PHE A 190 15.89 -1.86 10.54
CA PHE A 190 15.51 -1.59 9.16
C PHE A 190 16.44 -2.26 8.16
N ASP A 191 17.73 -2.37 8.48
CA ASP A 191 18.68 -3.17 7.69
C ASP A 191 18.34 -4.66 7.74
N GLY A 192 17.85 -5.15 8.88
CA GLY A 192 17.27 -6.48 9.01
C GLY A 192 16.06 -6.70 8.08
N PHE A 193 15.17 -5.71 7.96
CA PHE A 193 14.03 -5.76 7.02
C PHE A 193 14.53 -5.81 5.55
N ARG A 194 15.52 -4.99 5.19
CA ARG A 194 16.15 -5.00 3.86
C ARG A 194 16.77 -6.36 3.54
N ALA A 195 17.51 -6.92 4.49
CA ALA A 195 18.14 -8.23 4.36
C ALA A 195 17.12 -9.37 4.22
N ALA A 196 16.07 -9.38 5.05
CA ALA A 196 15.00 -10.38 5.00
C ALA A 196 14.21 -10.31 3.68
N LEU A 197 13.89 -9.10 3.22
CA LEU A 197 13.23 -8.89 1.92
C LEU A 197 14.09 -9.39 0.77
N ALA A 198 15.38 -9.08 0.78
CA ALA A 198 16.31 -9.52 -0.26
C ALA A 198 16.53 -11.03 -0.27
N ALA A 199 16.56 -11.66 0.90
CA ALA A 199 16.76 -13.10 1.02
C ALA A 199 15.53 -13.92 0.61
N ASN A 200 14.35 -13.58 1.13
CA ASN A 200 13.10 -14.23 0.80
C ASN A 200 11.90 -13.34 1.13
N ARG A 201 11.54 -12.45 0.21
CA ARG A 201 10.42 -11.52 0.33
C ARG A 201 9.10 -12.22 0.70
N SER A 202 8.84 -13.36 0.10
CA SER A 202 7.60 -14.10 0.30
C SER A 202 7.46 -14.57 1.75
N GLN A 203 8.53 -15.18 2.30
CA GLN A 203 8.53 -15.65 3.69
C GLN A 203 8.49 -14.48 4.66
N PHE A 204 9.31 -13.44 4.44
CA PHE A 204 9.32 -12.25 5.29
C PHE A 204 7.95 -11.60 5.43
N TYR A 205 7.22 -11.46 4.32
CA TYR A 205 5.86 -10.89 4.35
C TYR A 205 4.87 -11.80 5.05
N PHE A 206 4.99 -13.11 4.86
CA PHE A 206 4.14 -14.06 5.55
C PHE A 206 4.37 -14.03 7.06
N ASP A 207 5.63 -13.98 7.51
CA ASP A 207 6.00 -13.92 8.93
C ASP A 207 5.53 -12.62 9.59
N LEU A 208 5.67 -11.49 8.89
CA LEU A 208 5.23 -10.19 9.37
C LEU A 208 3.71 -10.16 9.58
N ALA A 209 2.93 -10.65 8.63
CA ALA A 209 1.47 -10.68 8.70
C ALA A 209 0.95 -11.71 9.71
N SER A 210 1.59 -12.88 9.82
CA SER A 210 1.19 -13.92 10.77
C SER A 210 1.66 -13.67 12.21
N GLY A 211 2.44 -12.62 12.43
CA GLY A 211 3.04 -12.27 13.71
C GLY A 211 2.74 -10.83 14.13
N PRO A 212 3.75 -9.94 14.13
CA PRO A 212 3.69 -8.65 14.80
C PRO A 212 2.71 -7.65 14.18
N PHE A 213 2.43 -7.75 12.88
CA PHE A 213 1.56 -6.76 12.20
C PHE A 213 0.13 -6.77 12.75
N TYR A 214 -0.46 -7.95 12.91
CA TYR A 214 -1.81 -8.14 13.45
C TYR A 214 -1.84 -8.59 14.92
N GLY A 215 -0.67 -8.71 15.55
CA GLY A 215 -0.57 -9.22 16.92
C GLY A 215 -0.92 -10.71 17.06
N PHE A 216 -0.92 -11.47 15.95
CA PHE A 216 -1.26 -12.90 15.97
C PHE A 216 -0.22 -13.77 16.67
N ASN A 217 0.94 -13.21 17.02
CA ASN A 217 1.97 -13.82 17.85
C ASN A 217 1.72 -13.65 19.36
N ARG A 218 0.64 -12.95 19.77
CA ARG A 218 0.30 -12.78 21.18
C ARG A 218 -0.47 -13.97 21.69
N GLU A 219 -0.24 -14.33 22.96
CA GLU A 219 -0.94 -15.41 23.63
C GLU A 219 -2.46 -15.15 23.66
N GLY A 220 -3.25 -16.17 23.34
CA GLY A 220 -4.71 -16.08 23.30
C GLY A 220 -5.30 -15.38 22.10
N VAL A 221 -4.51 -14.75 21.23
CA VAL A 221 -5.00 -14.12 20.00
C VAL A 221 -5.21 -15.17 18.91
N LYS A 222 -6.43 -15.24 18.37
CA LYS A 222 -6.75 -16.16 17.28
C LYS A 222 -6.30 -15.57 15.94
N SER A 223 -5.40 -16.25 15.27
CA SER A 223 -4.98 -15.88 13.91
C SER A 223 -6.09 -16.07 12.88
N ASN A 224 -6.02 -15.30 11.78
CA ASN A 224 -6.94 -15.40 10.66
C ASN A 224 -6.15 -15.59 9.36
N ASP A 225 -6.18 -16.81 8.83
CA ASP A 225 -5.46 -17.18 7.61
C ASP A 225 -5.85 -16.35 6.39
N ALA A 226 -7.13 -15.98 6.26
CA ALA A 226 -7.58 -15.18 5.13
C ALA A 226 -7.02 -13.75 5.20
N THR A 227 -6.96 -13.16 6.40
CA THR A 227 -6.33 -11.85 6.63
C THR A 227 -4.83 -11.90 6.33
N ILE A 228 -4.11 -12.92 6.84
CA ILE A 228 -2.68 -13.12 6.57
C ILE A 228 -2.42 -13.25 5.07
N LYS A 229 -3.16 -14.10 4.38
CA LYS A 229 -3.02 -14.33 2.93
C LYS A 229 -3.38 -13.11 2.10
N ASN A 230 -4.37 -12.31 2.51
CA ASN A 230 -4.72 -11.08 1.82
C ASN A 230 -3.60 -10.02 1.96
N TRP A 231 -3.02 -9.87 3.14
CA TRP A 231 -1.86 -9.01 3.36
C TRP A 231 -0.66 -9.44 2.52
N TRP A 232 -0.32 -10.73 2.59
CA TRP A 232 0.77 -11.32 1.80
C TRP A 232 0.58 -11.13 0.29
N ARG A 233 -0.63 -11.39 -0.23
CA ARG A 233 -0.98 -11.19 -1.64
C ARG A 233 -0.73 -9.74 -2.08
N GLN A 234 -1.15 -8.77 -1.29
CA GLN A 234 -0.95 -7.36 -1.60
C GLN A 234 0.54 -7.03 -1.64
N GLY A 235 1.31 -7.46 -0.65
CA GLY A 235 2.75 -7.28 -0.63
C GLY A 235 3.45 -7.91 -1.84
N MET A 236 3.03 -9.11 -2.25
CA MET A 236 3.61 -9.80 -3.43
C MET A 236 3.25 -9.14 -4.76
N ALA A 237 2.17 -8.37 -4.85
CA ALA A 237 1.75 -7.68 -6.06
C ALA A 237 2.62 -6.45 -6.41
N GLY A 238 3.32 -5.87 -5.44
CA GLY A 238 4.23 -4.73 -5.68
C GLY A 238 5.63 -5.14 -6.14
N ALA A 239 6.41 -4.16 -6.57
CA ALA A 239 7.80 -4.35 -7.02
C ALA A 239 8.76 -4.55 -5.84
N ALA A 240 9.64 -5.54 -5.92
CA ALA A 240 10.59 -5.82 -4.85
C ALA A 240 11.56 -4.66 -4.56
N ASN A 241 12.04 -3.98 -5.61
CA ASN A 241 12.90 -2.80 -5.48
C ASN A 241 12.19 -1.62 -4.81
N ALA A 242 10.91 -1.37 -5.16
CA ALA A 242 10.10 -0.32 -4.56
C ALA A 242 9.91 -0.57 -3.05
N HIS A 243 9.63 -1.81 -2.68
CA HIS A 243 9.49 -2.18 -1.28
C HIS A 243 10.80 -2.09 -0.51
N TYR A 244 11.92 -2.50 -1.13
CA TYR A 244 13.27 -2.40 -0.55
C TYR A 244 13.66 -0.93 -0.28
N LEU A 245 13.49 -0.06 -1.28
CA LEU A 245 13.78 1.37 -1.16
C LEU A 245 12.78 2.09 -0.25
N GLY A 246 11.53 1.65 -0.26
CA GLY A 246 10.46 2.15 0.61
C GLY A 246 10.74 1.99 2.10
N ILE A 247 11.59 1.00 2.50
CA ILE A 247 12.02 0.87 3.88
C ILE A 247 12.73 2.14 4.35
N LYS A 248 13.62 2.73 3.53
CA LYS A 248 14.25 4.01 3.83
C LYS A 248 13.22 5.14 3.94
N ALA A 249 12.27 5.16 3.01
CA ALA A 249 11.25 6.21 2.97
C ALA A 249 10.45 6.28 4.27
N PHE A 250 9.98 5.14 4.81
CA PHE A 250 9.17 5.16 6.02
C PHE A 250 10.00 5.24 7.32
N SER A 251 11.24 4.77 7.32
CA SER A 251 12.04 4.69 8.55
C SER A 251 12.93 5.91 8.80
N GLU A 252 13.48 6.51 7.75
CA GLU A 252 14.52 7.54 7.85
C GLU A 252 14.02 8.94 7.47
N THR A 253 12.79 9.08 6.97
CA THR A 253 12.21 10.41 6.69
C THR A 253 11.81 11.11 7.98
N ASP A 254 12.30 12.32 8.18
CA ASP A 254 11.87 13.19 9.27
C ASP A 254 10.65 14.03 8.83
N PHE A 255 9.54 13.86 9.55
CA PHE A 255 8.28 14.59 9.35
C PHE A 255 8.04 15.68 10.40
N THR A 256 9.04 15.99 11.24
CA THR A 256 8.88 16.93 12.35
C THR A 256 8.36 18.29 11.86
N GLU A 257 8.94 18.82 10.80
CA GLU A 257 8.50 20.10 10.24
C GLU A 257 7.16 19.99 9.49
N ASP A 258 6.89 18.85 8.84
CA ASP A 258 5.59 18.62 8.21
C ASP A 258 4.46 18.64 9.26
N LEU A 259 4.63 17.97 10.41
CA LEU A 259 3.63 17.95 11.49
C LEU A 259 3.37 19.34 12.06
N LYS A 260 4.39 20.17 12.25
CA LYS A 260 4.25 21.55 12.73
C LYS A 260 3.48 22.45 11.76
N LEU A 261 3.57 22.19 10.46
CA LEU A 261 2.88 22.95 9.42
C LEU A 261 1.41 22.57 9.27
N ILE A 262 0.98 21.40 9.74
CA ILE A 262 -0.39 20.94 9.63
C ILE A 262 -1.31 21.74 10.56
N ASP A 263 -2.18 22.56 9.96
CA ASP A 263 -3.11 23.46 10.64
C ASP A 263 -4.57 22.98 10.67
N VAL A 264 -4.85 21.82 10.08
CA VAL A 264 -6.18 21.18 10.09
C VAL A 264 -6.37 20.30 11.33
N PRO A 265 -7.64 20.08 11.78
CA PRO A 265 -7.91 19.08 12.81
C PRO A 265 -7.35 17.72 12.44
N THR A 266 -6.60 17.11 13.37
CA THR A 266 -5.91 15.84 13.12
C THR A 266 -6.24 14.82 14.22
N LEU A 267 -6.81 13.68 13.81
CA LEU A 267 -7.05 12.54 14.69
C LEU A 267 -5.85 11.57 14.60
N VAL A 268 -5.25 11.27 15.75
CA VAL A 268 -4.14 10.31 15.86
C VAL A 268 -4.64 9.09 16.62
N LEU A 269 -4.71 7.94 15.94
CA LEU A 269 -5.16 6.66 16.46
C LEU A 269 -3.98 5.69 16.55
N HIS A 270 -3.76 5.06 17.72
CA HIS A 270 -2.65 4.11 17.87
C HIS A 270 -3.00 3.01 18.88
N GLY A 271 -2.53 1.79 18.62
CA GLY A 271 -2.61 0.71 19.60
C GLY A 271 -1.37 0.70 20.50
N ASP A 272 -1.54 0.47 21.80
CA ASP A 272 -0.39 0.41 22.73
C ASP A 272 0.38 -0.93 22.63
N ASP A 273 -0.16 -1.93 21.92
CA ASP A 273 0.54 -3.17 21.56
C ASP A 273 1.01 -3.19 20.08
N ASP A 274 1.23 -2.02 19.49
CA ASP A 274 1.82 -1.92 18.18
C ASP A 274 3.31 -2.31 18.23
N GLN A 275 3.60 -3.52 17.68
CA GLN A 275 4.94 -4.09 17.66
C GLN A 275 5.78 -3.66 16.44
N VAL A 276 5.19 -2.83 15.55
CA VAL A 276 5.83 -2.37 14.31
C VAL A 276 6.23 -0.89 14.43
N VAL A 277 5.33 -0.07 14.93
CA VAL A 277 5.54 1.37 15.16
C VAL A 277 5.29 1.68 16.63
N PRO A 278 6.33 1.88 17.46
CA PRO A 278 6.15 2.13 18.89
C PRO A 278 5.34 3.40 19.16
N VAL A 279 4.28 3.30 19.96
CA VAL A 279 3.34 4.39 20.23
C VAL A 279 4.02 5.61 20.86
N ALA A 280 4.96 5.39 21.78
CA ALA A 280 5.67 6.44 22.51
C ALA A 280 6.57 7.31 21.61
N ASP A 281 7.16 6.68 20.58
CA ASP A 281 8.11 7.32 19.66
C ASP A 281 7.45 7.78 18.34
N SER A 282 6.13 7.64 18.23
CA SER A 282 5.35 8.03 17.05
C SER A 282 4.11 8.86 17.41
N ALA A 283 2.99 8.24 17.78
CA ALA A 283 1.72 8.93 18.01
C ALA A 283 1.79 9.98 19.12
N GLU A 284 2.44 9.67 20.25
CA GLU A 284 2.59 10.60 21.36
C GLU A 284 3.46 11.81 21.03
N LEU A 285 4.52 11.59 20.22
CA LEU A 285 5.38 12.68 19.74
C LEU A 285 4.67 13.48 18.64
N SER A 286 3.99 12.82 17.70
CA SER A 286 3.22 13.48 16.65
C SER A 286 2.15 14.40 17.23
N ALA A 287 1.42 13.95 18.26
CA ALA A 287 0.40 14.74 18.92
C ALA A 287 0.97 15.99 19.62
N LYS A 288 2.23 15.99 20.05
CA LYS A 288 2.91 17.16 20.62
C LYS A 288 3.34 18.17 19.56
N LEU A 289 3.54 17.74 18.31
CA LEU A 289 4.00 18.59 17.21
C LEU A 289 2.85 19.20 16.41
N LEU A 290 1.74 18.48 16.30
CA LEU A 290 0.54 18.92 15.58
C LEU A 290 -0.14 20.11 16.27
N GLN A 291 -0.73 21.02 15.47
CA GLN A 291 -1.40 22.22 16.01
C GLN A 291 -2.77 21.91 16.63
N LYS A 292 -3.52 20.96 16.07
CA LYS A 292 -4.90 20.61 16.49
C LYS A 292 -5.08 19.10 16.59
N PRO A 293 -4.32 18.40 17.46
CA PRO A 293 -4.39 16.97 17.61
C PRO A 293 -5.57 16.53 18.49
N THR A 294 -6.13 15.39 18.13
CA THR A 294 -6.93 14.53 19.02
C THR A 294 -6.24 13.18 19.06
N LEU A 295 -5.65 12.83 20.18
CA LEU A 295 -4.95 11.55 20.36
C LEU A 295 -5.86 10.53 21.03
N LYS A 296 -5.98 9.33 20.45
CA LYS A 296 -6.67 8.19 21.06
C LYS A 296 -5.78 6.95 20.98
N ILE A 297 -5.44 6.40 22.15
CA ILE A 297 -4.66 5.17 22.28
C ILE A 297 -5.60 4.03 22.64
N TYR A 298 -5.48 2.89 21.95
CA TYR A 298 -6.29 1.71 22.16
C TYR A 298 -5.48 0.64 22.89
N LYS A 299 -6.00 0.22 24.04
CA LYS A 299 -5.33 -0.78 24.86
C LYS A 299 -5.32 -2.15 24.19
N GLY A 300 -4.13 -2.73 24.03
CA GLY A 300 -3.92 -4.08 23.50
C GLY A 300 -4.14 -4.22 22.00
N LEU A 301 -4.36 -3.11 21.25
CA LEU A 301 -4.55 -3.22 19.81
C LEU A 301 -3.21 -3.23 19.07
N PRO A 302 -3.10 -4.06 17.99
CA PRO A 302 -1.89 -4.22 17.21
C PRO A 302 -1.76 -3.15 16.12
N HIS A 303 -0.65 -3.17 15.37
CA HIS A 303 -0.41 -2.29 14.22
C HIS A 303 -1.53 -2.34 13.16
N GLY A 304 -1.99 -3.53 12.80
CA GLY A 304 -3.04 -3.74 11.81
C GLY A 304 -4.47 -3.57 12.35
N MET A 305 -4.68 -2.74 13.37
CA MET A 305 -5.98 -2.56 14.03
C MET A 305 -7.08 -2.04 13.09
N ALA A 306 -6.75 -1.30 12.04
CA ALA A 306 -7.72 -0.85 11.03
C ALA A 306 -8.42 -2.03 10.33
N THR A 307 -7.75 -3.18 10.23
CA THR A 307 -8.30 -4.42 9.66
C THR A 307 -8.93 -5.29 10.74
N THR A 308 -8.24 -5.51 11.86
CA THR A 308 -8.69 -6.46 12.90
C THR A 308 -9.79 -5.91 13.80
N HIS A 309 -9.90 -4.58 13.92
CA HIS A 309 -10.87 -3.87 14.77
C HIS A 309 -11.57 -2.75 13.99
N ALA A 310 -11.92 -3.06 12.74
CA ALA A 310 -12.46 -2.08 11.79
C ALA A 310 -13.73 -1.39 12.28
N ASP A 311 -14.58 -2.08 13.02
CA ASP A 311 -15.81 -1.56 13.60
C ASP A 311 -15.55 -0.39 14.56
N VAL A 312 -14.59 -0.55 15.47
CA VAL A 312 -14.20 0.48 16.44
C VAL A 312 -13.50 1.64 15.75
N ILE A 313 -12.52 1.35 14.88
CA ILE A 313 -11.73 2.36 14.17
C ILE A 313 -12.62 3.19 13.23
N ASN A 314 -13.51 2.54 12.47
CA ASN A 314 -14.43 3.23 11.56
C ASN A 314 -15.41 4.15 12.32
N ALA A 315 -15.93 3.71 13.48
CA ALA A 315 -16.83 4.52 14.29
C ALA A 315 -16.14 5.78 14.85
N ASP A 316 -14.89 5.65 15.30
CA ASP A 316 -14.11 6.80 15.82
C ASP A 316 -13.75 7.79 14.72
N ILE A 317 -13.35 7.29 13.54
CA ILE A 317 -13.11 8.14 12.38
C ILE A 317 -14.40 8.87 12.00
N LEU A 318 -15.55 8.17 11.92
CA LEU A 318 -16.83 8.77 11.56
C LEU A 318 -17.21 9.87 12.55
N THR A 319 -17.08 9.62 13.85
CA THR A 319 -17.35 10.62 14.90
C THR A 319 -16.48 11.86 14.72
N PHE A 320 -15.19 11.69 14.45
CA PHE A 320 -14.27 12.81 14.25
C PHE A 320 -14.56 13.62 12.99
N ILE A 321 -14.90 12.96 11.89
CA ILE A 321 -15.14 13.68 10.63
C ILE A 321 -16.47 14.42 10.61
N GLN A 322 -17.44 14.02 11.44
CA GLN A 322 -18.74 14.68 11.60
C GLN A 322 -18.73 15.84 12.62
N ALA A 323 -17.73 15.91 13.48
CA ALA A 323 -17.52 17.03 14.40
C ALA A 323 -16.96 18.26 13.71
#